data_6f80c9fb321b3263a1a8ada8d2eaff26
#
_entry.id   6f80c9fb321b3263a1a8ada8d2eaff26
#
_cell.length_a   1.000
_cell.length_b   1.000
_cell.length_c   1.000
_cell.angle_alpha   90.00
_cell.angle_beta   90.00
_cell.angle_gamma   90.00
#
_symmetry.space_group_name_H-M   'P 1'
#
loop_
_entity.id
_entity.type
_entity.pdbx_description
1 polymer ?
#
loop_
_entity_poly.entity_id
_entity_poly.type
_entity_poly.pdbx_seq_one_letter_code
_entity_poly.pdbx_strand_id
1 'polypeptide(L)'
;CKALSNYLKSALDAVGVKSNMVIIEGGTTPGIVREDFPAHYFNHVILCIPQQKDSIWLECTSTTLPFAELGPFTENRKAMMVTDDGGVLVNTPISKYADNTQSIHTIIEVNEDGGAKVKTSFSLIGEERNELLMYYHDLQEDEKRKFFITNMEWKQPDNFEITNSKNKTNPY
;
A
#
# COMPACT_ATOMS: atom_id res chain seq x y z
N CYS A 1 -13.19 -8.05 5.86
CA CYS A 1 -12.87 -8.24 4.44
C CYS A 1 -14.08 -8.71 3.62
N LYS A 2 -14.69 -9.85 3.94
CA LYS A 2 -15.77 -10.47 3.14
C LYS A 2 -16.92 -9.51 2.79
N ALA A 3 -17.44 -8.76 3.76
CA ALA A 3 -18.56 -7.84 3.54
C ALA A 3 -18.17 -6.68 2.59
N LEU A 4 -16.99 -6.08 2.78
CA LEU A 4 -16.50 -4.99 1.95
C LEU A 4 -16.22 -5.45 0.52
N SER A 5 -15.56 -6.60 0.36
CA SER A 5 -15.30 -7.17 -0.98
C SER A 5 -16.61 -7.52 -1.70
N ASN A 6 -17.60 -8.09 -0.99
CA ASN A 6 -18.89 -8.38 -1.59
C ASN A 6 -19.67 -7.11 -1.97
N TYR A 7 -19.61 -6.07 -1.15
CA TYR A 7 -20.21 -4.77 -1.46
C TYR A 7 -19.59 -4.16 -2.71
N LEU A 8 -18.26 -4.09 -2.77
CA LEU A 8 -17.56 -3.55 -3.94
C LEU A 8 -17.82 -4.38 -5.19
N LYS A 9 -17.82 -5.73 -5.07
CA LYS A 9 -18.19 -6.60 -6.19
C LYS A 9 -19.59 -6.26 -6.72
N SER A 10 -20.58 -6.13 -5.84
CA SER A 10 -21.96 -5.79 -6.23
C SER A 10 -22.04 -4.41 -6.90
N ALA A 11 -21.26 -3.43 -6.43
CA ALA A 11 -21.20 -2.10 -7.04
C ALA A 11 -20.56 -2.15 -8.44
N LEU A 12 -19.49 -2.94 -8.63
CA LEU A 12 -18.86 -3.17 -9.93
C LEU A 12 -19.81 -3.87 -10.90
N ASP A 13 -20.49 -4.90 -10.45
CA ASP A 13 -21.50 -5.62 -11.27
C ASP A 13 -22.61 -4.69 -11.74
N ALA A 14 -23.08 -3.76 -10.87
CA ALA A 14 -24.13 -2.79 -11.21
C ALA A 14 -23.74 -1.83 -12.35
N VAL A 15 -22.43 -1.60 -12.54
CA VAL A 15 -21.91 -0.77 -13.65
C VAL A 15 -21.31 -1.60 -14.79
N GLY A 16 -21.56 -2.91 -14.79
CA GLY A 16 -21.14 -3.82 -15.86
C GLY A 16 -19.67 -4.24 -15.81
N VAL A 17 -18.98 -4.02 -14.69
CA VAL A 17 -17.59 -4.44 -14.49
C VAL A 17 -17.56 -5.79 -13.80
N LYS A 18 -17.17 -6.84 -14.52
CA LYS A 18 -17.01 -8.18 -13.96
C LYS A 18 -15.82 -8.25 -13.03
N SER A 19 -16.03 -8.81 -11.83
CA SER A 19 -14.97 -9.07 -10.87
C SER A 19 -15.19 -10.41 -10.16
N ASN A 20 -14.11 -11.02 -9.71
CA ASN A 20 -14.13 -12.28 -8.97
C ASN A 20 -13.67 -12.05 -7.52
N MET A 21 -14.33 -12.73 -6.60
CA MET A 21 -13.81 -12.81 -5.23
C MET A 21 -12.60 -13.73 -5.21
N VAL A 22 -11.58 -13.33 -4.45
CA VAL A 22 -10.37 -14.12 -4.27
C VAL A 22 -10.14 -14.32 -2.79
N ILE A 23 -10.21 -15.57 -2.36
CA ILE A 23 -9.89 -15.97 -0.99
C ILE A 23 -8.39 -16.23 -0.89
N ILE A 24 -7.77 -15.63 0.11
CA ILE A 24 -6.32 -15.53 0.21
C ILE A 24 -5.87 -15.61 1.68
N GLU A 25 -4.64 -16.02 1.92
CA GLU A 25 -4.01 -15.84 3.21
C GLU A 25 -3.42 -14.43 3.29
N GLY A 26 -4.02 -13.58 4.10
CA GLY A 26 -3.49 -12.27 4.46
C GLY A 26 -2.59 -12.35 5.68
N GLY A 27 -1.45 -11.68 5.66
CA GLY A 27 -0.49 -11.65 6.76
C GLY A 27 0.88 -11.13 6.34
N THR A 28 1.75 -10.93 7.33
CA THR A 28 3.12 -10.43 7.09
C THR A 28 4.05 -11.50 6.54
N THR A 29 3.75 -12.77 6.74
CA THR A 29 4.53 -13.90 6.23
C THR A 29 3.66 -14.77 5.34
N PRO A 30 4.10 -15.09 4.11
CA PRO A 30 3.39 -16.02 3.24
C PRO A 30 3.31 -17.41 3.86
N GLY A 31 2.09 -17.92 3.98
CA GLY A 31 1.87 -19.32 4.32
C GLY A 31 2.05 -20.25 3.10
N ILE A 32 2.11 -21.53 3.37
CA ILE A 32 2.25 -22.55 2.33
C ILE A 32 0.87 -23.09 1.99
N VAL A 33 0.41 -22.82 0.77
CA VAL A 33 -0.80 -23.45 0.21
C VAL A 33 -0.38 -24.69 -0.57
N ARG A 34 -0.79 -25.86 -0.10
CA ARG A 34 -0.57 -27.12 -0.79
C ARG A 34 -1.69 -27.37 -1.79
N GLU A 35 -1.33 -27.55 -3.06
CA GLU A 35 -2.30 -27.78 -4.14
C GLU A 35 -2.88 -29.20 -4.11
N ASP A 36 -2.11 -30.13 -3.56
CA ASP A 36 -2.44 -31.55 -3.45
C ASP A 36 -3.24 -31.91 -2.20
N PHE A 37 -3.46 -30.94 -1.30
CA PHE A 37 -4.13 -31.21 -0.04
C PHE A 37 -5.11 -30.07 0.34
N PRO A 38 -6.43 -30.32 0.30
CA PRO A 38 -7.42 -29.32 0.72
C PRO A 38 -7.34 -29.07 2.23
N ALA A 39 -7.17 -27.81 2.61
CA ALA A 39 -7.19 -27.38 4.01
C ALA A 39 -7.66 -25.93 4.13
N HIS A 40 -7.81 -25.45 5.36
CA HIS A 40 -8.14 -24.05 5.64
C HIS A 40 -6.91 -23.18 5.57
N TYR A 41 -6.50 -22.81 4.34
CA TYR A 41 -5.33 -21.96 4.09
C TYR A 41 -5.63 -20.47 4.12
N PHE A 42 -6.88 -20.07 4.00
CA PHE A 42 -7.26 -18.69 3.68
C PHE A 42 -8.00 -18.04 4.84
N ASN A 43 -7.68 -16.79 5.11
CA ASN A 43 -8.25 -15.98 6.20
C ASN A 43 -8.77 -14.60 5.73
N HIS A 44 -8.56 -14.26 4.45
CA HIS A 44 -8.87 -12.94 3.89
C HIS A 44 -9.57 -13.05 2.53
N VAL A 45 -10.18 -11.94 2.08
CA VAL A 45 -10.87 -11.84 0.80
C VAL A 45 -10.55 -10.51 0.15
N ILE A 46 -10.11 -10.58 -1.10
CA ILE A 46 -9.86 -9.45 -2.00
C ILE A 46 -10.67 -9.61 -3.29
N LEU A 47 -10.59 -8.67 -4.22
CA LEU A 47 -11.20 -8.78 -5.54
C LEU A 47 -10.14 -8.79 -6.65
N CYS A 48 -10.49 -9.46 -7.74
CA CYS A 48 -9.76 -9.45 -8.99
C CYS A 48 -10.71 -9.04 -10.12
N ILE A 49 -10.36 -8.02 -10.88
CA ILE A 49 -11.01 -7.64 -12.14
C ILE A 49 -10.14 -8.22 -13.26
N PRO A 50 -10.56 -9.31 -13.91
CA PRO A 50 -9.76 -9.92 -14.97
C PRO A 50 -9.69 -9.01 -16.20
N GLN A 51 -8.50 -8.89 -16.78
CA GLN A 51 -8.25 -8.19 -18.04
C GLN A 51 -7.43 -9.06 -18.98
N GLN A 52 -7.37 -8.67 -20.27
CA GLN A 52 -6.70 -9.47 -21.30
C GLN A 52 -5.20 -9.70 -21.07
N LYS A 53 -4.49 -8.75 -20.49
CA LYS A 53 -3.04 -8.84 -20.23
C LYS A 53 -2.70 -8.92 -18.75
N ASP A 54 -3.30 -8.02 -17.95
CA ASP A 54 -3.06 -7.96 -16.52
C ASP A 54 -4.39 -7.79 -15.80
N SER A 55 -4.56 -8.48 -14.68
CA SER A 55 -5.72 -8.33 -13.83
C SER A 55 -5.52 -7.15 -12.87
N ILE A 56 -6.60 -6.44 -12.56
CA ILE A 56 -6.58 -5.43 -11.51
C ILE A 56 -6.96 -6.11 -10.20
N TRP A 57 -6.11 -5.99 -9.22
CA TRP A 57 -6.30 -6.55 -7.89
C TRP A 57 -6.70 -5.45 -6.92
N LEU A 58 -7.69 -5.71 -6.08
CA LEU A 58 -8.25 -4.71 -5.18
C LEU A 58 -8.26 -5.23 -3.75
N GLU A 59 -7.46 -4.59 -2.91
CA GLU A 59 -7.54 -4.73 -1.46
C GLU A 59 -8.70 -3.85 -0.95
N CYS A 60 -9.72 -4.50 -0.40
CA CYS A 60 -10.97 -3.82 -0.06
C CYS A 60 -11.02 -3.33 1.40
N THR A 61 -10.01 -3.61 2.21
CA THR A 61 -10.03 -3.31 3.64
C THR A 61 -9.07 -2.22 4.07
N SER A 62 -8.13 -1.85 3.21
CA SER A 62 -7.22 -0.73 3.47
C SER A 62 -7.85 0.59 3.06
N THR A 63 -7.64 1.62 3.88
CA THR A 63 -8.01 3.02 3.59
C THR A 63 -6.85 3.84 3.04
N THR A 64 -5.64 3.29 3.04
CA THR A 64 -4.40 3.97 2.68
C THR A 64 -3.71 3.41 1.46
N LEU A 65 -3.99 2.15 1.09
CA LEU A 65 -3.45 1.56 -0.13
C LEU A 65 -4.05 2.24 -1.37
N PRO A 66 -3.22 2.63 -2.34
CA PRO A 66 -3.68 3.12 -3.62
C PRO A 66 -4.48 2.07 -4.41
N PHE A 67 -5.26 2.55 -5.35
CA PHE A 67 -6.00 1.68 -6.26
C PHE A 67 -5.07 0.73 -7.02
N ALA A 68 -5.47 -0.53 -7.09
CA ALA A 68 -4.75 -1.63 -7.75
C ALA A 68 -3.42 -2.05 -7.09
N GLU A 69 -3.15 -1.60 -5.85
CA GLU A 69 -2.03 -2.09 -5.06
C GLU A 69 -2.51 -3.04 -3.95
N LEU A 70 -1.74 -4.08 -3.68
CA LEU A 70 -2.05 -5.08 -2.65
C LEU A 70 -1.23 -4.92 -1.37
N GLY A 71 0.00 -4.43 -1.48
CA GLY A 71 0.96 -4.38 -0.38
C GLY A 71 1.36 -5.76 0.13
N PRO A 72 2.29 -5.84 1.11
CA PRO A 72 2.89 -7.09 1.57
C PRO A 72 1.89 -8.01 2.28
N PHE A 73 0.74 -7.48 2.67
CA PHE A 73 -0.30 -8.28 3.33
C PHE A 73 -0.95 -9.32 2.41
N THR A 74 -1.06 -9.04 1.11
CA THR A 74 -1.76 -9.89 0.13
C THR A 74 -1.04 -10.08 -1.20
N GLU A 75 0.11 -9.42 -1.43
CA GLU A 75 0.94 -9.68 -2.61
C GLU A 75 1.78 -10.96 -2.46
N ASN A 76 2.27 -11.48 -3.58
CA ASN A 76 3.13 -12.69 -3.62
C ASN A 76 2.50 -13.88 -2.88
N ARG A 77 1.22 -14.11 -3.08
CA ARG A 77 0.45 -15.19 -2.43
C ARG A 77 -0.16 -16.12 -3.45
N LYS A 78 -0.23 -17.39 -3.08
CA LYS A 78 -1.15 -18.32 -3.73
C LYS A 78 -2.54 -18.11 -3.13
N ALA A 79 -3.53 -17.95 -3.99
CA ALA A 79 -4.89 -17.63 -3.63
C ALA A 79 -5.89 -18.45 -4.46
N MET A 80 -7.13 -18.51 -4.04
CA MET A 80 -8.20 -19.16 -4.79
C MET A 80 -9.19 -18.11 -5.31
N MET A 81 -9.23 -17.94 -6.61
CA MET A 81 -10.22 -17.11 -7.30
C MET A 81 -11.51 -17.91 -7.46
N VAL A 82 -12.61 -17.30 -7.06
CA VAL A 82 -13.95 -17.87 -7.21
C VAL A 82 -14.53 -17.41 -8.54
N THR A 83 -14.70 -18.33 -9.47
CA THR A 83 -15.28 -18.10 -10.80
C THR A 83 -16.64 -18.77 -10.92
N ASP A 84 -17.37 -18.51 -12.01
CA ASP A 84 -18.64 -19.15 -12.29
C ASP A 84 -18.49 -20.68 -12.48
N ASP A 85 -17.32 -21.13 -12.93
CA ASP A 85 -17.00 -22.56 -13.15
C ASP A 85 -16.37 -23.24 -11.92
N GLY A 86 -16.18 -22.51 -10.82
CA GLY A 86 -15.59 -23.03 -9.57
C GLY A 86 -14.36 -22.26 -9.10
N GLY A 87 -13.60 -22.88 -8.20
CA GLY A 87 -12.37 -22.29 -7.65
C GLY A 87 -11.15 -22.54 -8.54
N VAL A 88 -10.36 -21.50 -8.80
CA VAL A 88 -9.12 -21.58 -9.56
C VAL A 88 -7.97 -21.05 -8.71
N LEU A 89 -6.89 -21.83 -8.57
CA LEU A 89 -5.68 -21.36 -7.90
C LEU A 89 -4.95 -20.37 -8.78
N VAL A 90 -4.62 -19.24 -8.21
CA VAL A 90 -3.92 -18.11 -8.85
C VAL A 90 -2.80 -17.61 -7.95
N ASN A 91 -1.87 -16.84 -8.53
CA ASN A 91 -0.88 -16.11 -7.73
C ASN A 91 -1.21 -14.62 -7.81
N THR A 92 -1.14 -13.93 -6.68
CA THR A 92 -1.21 -12.47 -6.67
C THR A 92 0.09 -11.85 -7.19
N PRO A 93 0.06 -10.62 -7.67
CA PRO A 93 1.25 -9.92 -8.15
C PRO A 93 2.38 -9.89 -7.12
N ILE A 94 3.57 -9.66 -7.61
CA ILE A 94 4.78 -9.47 -6.82
C ILE A 94 5.35 -8.10 -7.16
N SER A 95 5.45 -7.22 -6.18
CA SER A 95 6.13 -5.94 -6.33
C SER A 95 7.63 -6.17 -6.57
N LYS A 96 8.18 -5.41 -7.49
CA LYS A 96 9.62 -5.40 -7.75
C LYS A 96 10.28 -4.34 -6.89
N TYR A 97 11.58 -4.46 -6.64
CA TYR A 97 12.31 -3.43 -5.91
C TYR A 97 12.22 -2.04 -6.56
N ALA A 98 12.05 -1.99 -7.90
CA ALA A 98 11.86 -0.74 -8.62
C ALA A 98 10.50 -0.07 -8.35
N ASP A 99 9.52 -0.84 -7.88
CA ASP A 99 8.20 -0.34 -7.48
C ASP A 99 8.21 0.19 -6.03
N ASN A 100 9.33 -0.03 -5.31
CA ASN A 100 9.54 0.37 -3.92
C ASN A 100 10.79 1.24 -3.83
N THR A 101 10.63 2.54 -4.00
CA THR A 101 11.76 3.47 -4.04
C THR A 101 11.62 4.61 -3.04
N GLN A 102 12.73 4.98 -2.45
CA GLN A 102 12.88 6.18 -1.64
C GLN A 102 13.94 7.09 -2.26
N SER A 103 13.60 8.33 -2.49
CA SER A 103 14.52 9.38 -2.93
C SER A 103 14.57 10.49 -1.90
N ILE A 104 15.73 10.76 -1.38
CA ILE A 104 15.98 11.84 -0.40
C ILE A 104 16.94 12.83 -1.01
N HIS A 105 16.55 14.09 -1.00
CA HIS A 105 17.38 15.21 -1.42
C HIS A 105 17.50 16.24 -0.29
N THR A 106 18.71 16.45 0.21
CA THR A 106 18.98 17.37 1.32
C THR A 106 19.92 18.47 0.88
N ILE A 107 19.54 19.71 1.11
CA ILE A 107 20.35 20.90 0.93
C ILE A 107 20.71 21.44 2.31
N ILE A 108 21.99 21.66 2.56
CA ILE A 108 22.51 22.19 3.82
C ILE A 108 23.26 23.49 3.51
N GLU A 109 22.79 24.59 4.07
CA GLU A 109 23.43 25.89 4.02
C GLU A 109 24.04 26.17 5.41
N VAL A 110 25.36 26.18 5.50
CA VAL A 110 26.09 26.40 6.76
C VAL A 110 26.43 27.89 6.89
N ASN A 111 26.12 28.47 8.05
CA ASN A 111 26.42 29.84 8.38
C ASN A 111 27.82 29.99 9.01
N GLU A 112 28.39 31.23 9.01
CA GLU A 112 29.68 31.48 9.61
C GLU A 112 29.72 31.30 11.15
N ASP A 113 28.55 31.40 11.80
CA ASP A 113 28.38 31.18 13.25
C ASP A 113 28.29 29.69 13.65
N GLY A 114 28.35 28.77 12.67
CA GLY A 114 28.25 27.35 12.87
C GLY A 114 26.80 26.84 12.90
N GLY A 115 25.81 27.71 12.72
CA GLY A 115 24.42 27.32 12.47
C GLY A 115 24.25 26.78 11.06
N ALA A 116 23.16 26.05 10.83
CA ALA A 116 22.84 25.55 9.51
C ALA A 116 21.33 25.63 9.22
N LYS A 117 21.01 25.94 7.97
CA LYS A 117 19.66 25.76 7.43
C LYS A 117 19.65 24.49 6.60
N VAL A 118 18.73 23.59 6.95
CA VAL A 118 18.59 22.29 6.29
C VAL A 118 17.23 22.22 5.62
N LYS A 119 17.22 21.84 4.35
CA LYS A 119 15.99 21.53 3.61
C LYS A 119 16.10 20.13 3.06
N THR A 120 15.24 19.24 3.54
CA THR A 120 15.13 17.88 3.05
C THR A 120 13.82 17.68 2.31
N SER A 121 13.90 17.10 1.12
CA SER A 121 12.77 16.65 0.33
C SER A 121 12.89 15.16 0.15
N PHE A 122 11.79 14.42 0.35
CA PHE A 122 11.75 13.01 0.09
C PHE A 122 10.53 12.63 -0.77
N SER A 123 10.72 11.64 -1.62
CA SER A 123 9.69 11.03 -2.45
C SER A 123 9.69 9.54 -2.19
N LEU A 124 8.55 8.99 -1.85
CA LEU A 124 8.36 7.59 -1.51
C LEU A 124 7.39 6.96 -2.51
N ILE A 125 7.70 5.76 -2.96
CA ILE A 125 6.85 4.96 -3.85
C ILE A 125 6.76 3.54 -3.28
N GLY A 126 5.59 2.90 -3.41
CA GLY A 126 5.37 1.53 -2.97
C GLY A 126 5.25 1.39 -1.46
N GLU A 127 5.91 0.40 -0.89
CA GLU A 127 5.79 0.00 0.52
C GLU A 127 6.13 1.13 1.49
N GLU A 128 7.25 1.80 1.29
CA GLU A 128 7.69 2.92 2.14
C GLU A 128 6.64 4.06 2.20
N ARG A 129 6.01 4.34 1.05
CA ARG A 129 4.89 5.29 1.00
C ARG A 129 3.68 4.76 1.76
N ASN A 130 3.31 3.52 1.56
CA ASN A 130 2.14 2.90 2.16
C ASN A 130 2.29 2.82 3.69
N GLU A 131 3.48 2.46 4.16
CA GLU A 131 3.82 2.43 5.58
C GLU A 131 3.75 3.84 6.19
N LEU A 132 4.34 4.84 5.54
CA LEU A 132 4.21 6.22 6.00
C LEU A 132 2.75 6.66 6.07
N LEU A 133 1.95 6.41 5.04
CA LEU A 133 0.53 6.78 5.01
C LEU A 133 -0.28 6.10 6.11
N MET A 134 0.00 4.84 6.42
CA MET A 134 -0.67 4.10 7.49
C MET A 134 -0.49 4.78 8.86
N TYR A 135 0.70 5.33 9.13
CA TYR A 135 0.96 6.05 10.39
C TYR A 135 0.56 7.52 10.35
N TYR A 136 0.63 8.15 9.19
CA TYR A 136 0.56 9.60 9.05
C TYR A 136 -0.85 10.11 8.71
N HIS A 137 -1.68 9.28 8.07
CA HIS A 137 -2.98 9.67 7.52
C HIS A 137 -3.92 10.27 8.60
N ASP A 138 -3.98 9.63 9.76
CA ASP A 138 -4.93 9.99 10.82
C ASP A 138 -4.36 10.98 11.85
N LEU A 139 -3.08 11.38 11.71
CA LEU A 139 -2.44 12.31 12.63
C LEU A 139 -2.94 13.74 12.42
N GLN A 140 -3.12 14.47 13.52
CA GLN A 140 -3.31 15.91 13.52
C GLN A 140 -1.99 16.65 13.19
N GLU A 141 -2.04 17.91 12.80
CA GLU A 141 -0.86 18.67 12.32
C GLU A 141 0.28 18.75 13.35
N ASP A 142 -0.03 18.88 14.63
CA ASP A 142 0.98 18.87 15.70
C ASP A 142 1.58 17.47 15.94
N GLU A 143 0.79 16.42 15.74
CA GLU A 143 1.26 15.03 15.82
C GLU A 143 2.13 14.66 14.61
N LYS A 144 1.78 15.12 13.42
CA LYS A 144 2.59 14.99 12.20
C LYS A 144 3.97 15.63 12.41
N ARG A 145 3.99 16.83 12.99
CA ARG A 145 5.23 17.53 13.32
C ARG A 145 6.07 16.72 14.30
N LYS A 146 5.48 16.20 15.38
CA LYS A 146 6.16 15.35 16.37
C LYS A 146 6.71 14.08 15.72
N PHE A 147 5.91 13.44 14.85
CA PHE A 147 6.31 12.24 14.13
C PHE A 147 7.62 12.46 13.37
N PHE A 148 7.72 13.51 12.55
CA PHE A 148 8.93 13.80 11.81
C PHE A 148 10.11 14.18 12.72
N ILE A 149 9.90 15.03 13.72
CA ILE A 149 10.96 15.43 14.65
C ILE A 149 11.53 14.21 15.40
N THR A 150 10.66 13.27 15.81
CA THR A 150 11.10 12.08 16.56
C THR A 150 11.86 11.09 15.68
N ASN A 151 11.49 10.98 14.40
CA ASN A 151 12.10 10.04 13.47
C ASN A 151 13.28 10.63 12.67
N MET A 152 13.61 11.92 12.86
CA MET A 152 14.81 12.50 12.27
C MET A 152 16.04 12.06 13.09
N GLU A 153 17.05 11.52 12.41
CA GLU A 153 18.37 11.17 13.01
C GLU A 153 19.19 12.39 13.44
N TRP A 154 18.61 13.58 13.34
CA TRP A 154 19.29 14.86 13.52
C TRP A 154 18.93 15.49 14.87
N LYS A 155 19.79 16.40 15.34
CA LYS A 155 19.44 17.21 16.49
C LYS A 155 18.13 17.95 16.21
N GLN A 156 17.25 18.00 17.21
CA GLN A 156 15.96 18.67 17.13
C GLN A 156 16.12 20.10 16.57
N PRO A 157 15.41 20.47 15.48
CA PRO A 157 15.54 21.78 14.87
C PRO A 157 14.88 22.87 15.73
N ASP A 158 15.45 24.08 15.72
CA ASP A 158 14.86 25.25 16.40
C ASP A 158 13.56 25.68 15.70
N ASN A 159 13.55 25.60 14.35
CA ASN A 159 12.37 25.84 13.53
C ASN A 159 12.15 24.68 12.57
N PHE A 160 10.90 24.30 12.41
CA PHE A 160 10.51 23.17 11.57
C PHE A 160 9.19 23.46 10.84
N GLU A 161 9.22 23.29 9.54
CA GLU A 161 8.04 23.42 8.69
C GLU A 161 7.92 22.21 7.78
N ILE A 162 6.70 21.66 7.65
CA ILE A 162 6.36 20.60 6.72
C ILE A 162 5.58 21.20 5.57
N THR A 163 6.05 21.03 4.35
CA THR A 163 5.31 21.39 3.15
C THR A 163 4.97 20.15 2.34
N ASN A 164 3.70 19.86 2.16
CA ASN A 164 3.25 18.79 1.29
C ASN A 164 3.31 19.25 -0.17
N SER A 165 4.14 18.62 -0.96
CA SER A 165 4.09 18.81 -2.40
C SER A 165 2.94 17.96 -2.94
N LYS A 166 1.83 18.59 -3.28
CA LYS A 166 0.75 17.93 -4.04
C LYS A 166 1.25 17.70 -5.45
N ASN A 167 1.73 16.51 -5.74
CA ASN A 167 2.03 16.14 -7.11
C ASN A 167 0.69 15.94 -7.85
N LYS A 168 0.37 16.84 -8.78
CA LYS A 168 -0.89 16.81 -9.54
C LYS A 168 -1.02 15.59 -10.45
N THR A 169 0.06 14.86 -10.68
CA THR A 169 0.09 13.66 -11.53
C THR A 169 -0.16 12.37 -10.77
N ASN A 170 -0.11 12.40 -9.44
CA ASN A 170 -0.47 11.26 -8.60
C ASN A 170 -1.31 11.82 -7.43
N PRO A 171 -2.65 11.71 -7.48
CA PRO A 171 -3.54 12.30 -6.48
C PRO A 171 -3.50 11.61 -5.11
N TYR A 172 -2.66 10.58 -4.95
CA TYR A 172 -2.48 9.82 -3.72
C TYR A 172 -1.04 9.88 -3.24
#